data_6625ae62516fcf3377ef4375f1825fc5
#
_entry.id   6625ae62516fcf3377ef4375f1825fc5
#
_cell.length_a   1.000
_cell.length_b   1.000
_cell.length_c   1.000
_cell.angle_alpha   90.00
_cell.angle_beta   90.00
_cell.angle_gamma   90.00
#
_symmetry.space_group_name_H-M   'P 1'
#
loop_
_entity.id
_entity.type
_entity.pdbx_description
1 polymer ?
#
loop_
_entity_poly.entity_id
_entity_poly.type
_entity_poly.pdbx_seq_one_letter_code
_entity_poly.pdbx_strand_id
1 'polypeptide(L)'
;MKKVIFLSSKNYNDPSKNYGDCILIDTSSELVIFDCGCEEHAKQVENYMLNNNYSTAKMILSHNDADHFDGIPYLVDKGLISEVYTLLLLKYKDELLDIIDDGRRKRNSIAKSIEEIYDNIYSLSGTVTLKDIFTDTNVATGINIPGPDKDYALNAIAKNIDSRESDNIDKETIVNAVSTQVSITFSPNKKLLL
;
A
#
# COMPACT_ATOMS: atom_id res chain seq x y z
N MET A 1 -14.11 -6.52 20.16
CA MET A 1 -13.58 -5.16 20.45
C MET A 1 -12.45 -4.91 19.48
N LYS A 2 -12.45 -3.78 18.76
CA LYS A 2 -11.37 -3.46 17.80
C LYS A 2 -10.04 -3.27 18.52
N LYS A 3 -8.97 -3.80 17.93
CA LYS A 3 -7.59 -3.64 18.39
C LYS A 3 -6.74 -3.15 17.22
N VAL A 4 -5.74 -2.34 17.50
CA VAL A 4 -4.67 -1.99 16.56
C VAL A 4 -3.35 -2.42 17.19
N ILE A 5 -2.57 -3.19 16.46
CA ILE A 5 -1.32 -3.79 16.91
C ILE A 5 -0.23 -3.36 15.95
N PHE A 6 0.74 -2.61 16.46
CA PHE A 6 1.93 -2.21 15.70
C PHE A 6 3.00 -3.28 15.90
N LEU A 7 3.46 -3.90 14.83
CA LEU A 7 4.61 -4.79 14.87
C LEU A 7 5.90 -3.95 14.91
N SER A 8 6.95 -4.52 15.49
CA SER A 8 8.20 -3.76 15.64
C SER A 8 8.89 -3.57 14.29
N SER A 9 9.19 -2.33 13.93
CA SER A 9 10.01 -2.00 12.76
C SER A 9 11.50 -2.32 12.95
N LYS A 10 11.92 -2.73 14.16
CA LYS A 10 13.33 -3.01 14.47
C LYS A 10 13.56 -4.48 14.73
N ASN A 11 14.63 -4.99 14.15
CA ASN A 11 15.19 -6.28 14.55
C ASN A 11 15.91 -6.12 15.89
N TYR A 12 15.41 -6.76 16.95
CA TYR A 12 16.05 -6.71 18.28
C TYR A 12 17.40 -7.41 18.34
N ASN A 13 17.66 -8.36 17.44
CA ASN A 13 18.93 -9.08 17.36
C ASN A 13 19.96 -8.39 16.44
N ASP A 14 19.49 -7.52 15.55
CA ASP A 14 20.32 -6.76 14.63
C ASP A 14 19.71 -5.37 14.39
N PRO A 15 20.03 -4.38 15.24
CA PRO A 15 19.48 -3.03 15.14
C PRO A 15 19.83 -2.29 13.84
N SER A 16 20.74 -2.82 13.03
CA SER A 16 21.06 -2.26 11.70
C SER A 16 20.00 -2.63 10.65
N LYS A 17 19.13 -3.61 10.92
CA LYS A 17 18.05 -4.03 10.03
C LYS A 17 16.74 -3.35 10.40
N ASN A 18 16.13 -2.71 9.42
CA ASN A 18 14.76 -2.24 9.49
C ASN A 18 13.85 -3.32 8.93
N TYR A 19 12.75 -3.62 9.64
CA TYR A 19 11.70 -4.53 9.17
C TYR A 19 10.60 -3.80 8.40
N GLY A 20 10.66 -2.47 8.34
CA GLY A 20 9.60 -1.65 7.77
C GLY A 20 8.35 -1.61 8.66
N ASP A 21 7.22 -1.27 8.06
CA ASP A 21 5.96 -1.10 8.76
C ASP A 21 5.05 -2.32 8.60
N CYS A 22 4.33 -2.65 9.67
CA CYS A 22 3.25 -3.62 9.64
C CYS A 22 2.30 -3.38 10.83
N ILE A 23 1.03 -3.13 10.52
CA ILE A 23 0.01 -2.83 11.52
C ILE A 23 -1.18 -3.77 11.33
N LEU A 24 -1.59 -4.46 12.39
CA LEU A 24 -2.78 -5.31 12.39
C LEU A 24 -3.96 -4.54 12.96
N ILE A 25 -5.07 -4.54 12.24
CA ILE A 25 -6.35 -3.93 12.64
C ILE A 25 -7.36 -5.07 12.79
N ASP A 26 -7.52 -5.54 14.02
CA ASP A 26 -8.43 -6.63 14.36
C ASP A 26 -9.80 -6.07 14.80
N THR A 27 -10.84 -6.37 14.02
CA THR A 27 -12.20 -5.98 14.33
C THR A 27 -12.97 -7.02 15.14
N SER A 28 -12.37 -8.15 15.49
CA SER A 28 -12.96 -9.37 16.03
C SER A 28 -13.78 -10.21 15.04
N SER A 29 -14.14 -9.68 13.90
CA SER A 29 -14.82 -10.40 12.80
C SER A 29 -13.99 -10.48 11.54
N GLU A 30 -13.14 -9.49 11.31
CA GLU A 30 -12.25 -9.38 10.16
C GLU A 30 -10.88 -8.89 10.62
N LEU A 31 -9.83 -9.36 9.98
CA LEU A 31 -8.47 -8.85 10.13
C LEU A 31 -8.13 -8.01 8.88
N VAL A 32 -7.66 -6.79 9.13
CA VAL A 32 -7.08 -5.92 8.12
C VAL A 32 -5.62 -5.67 8.47
N ILE A 33 -4.73 -5.78 7.51
CA ILE A 33 -3.30 -5.56 7.64
C ILE A 33 -2.99 -4.27 6.89
N PHE A 34 -2.28 -3.35 7.52
CA PHE A 34 -1.79 -2.13 6.89
C PHE A 34 -0.28 -2.24 6.80
N ASP A 35 0.22 -2.37 5.57
CA ASP A 35 1.59 -2.69 5.19
C ASP A 35 2.12 -4.03 5.73
N CYS A 36 3.18 -4.54 5.12
CA CYS A 36 3.92 -5.70 5.61
C CYS A 36 5.35 -5.66 5.04
N GLY A 37 6.24 -4.95 5.73
CA GLY A 37 7.55 -4.56 5.20
C GLY A 37 8.58 -5.68 5.08
N CYS A 38 8.34 -6.86 5.67
CA CYS A 38 9.29 -7.98 5.56
C CYS A 38 8.64 -9.33 5.83
N GLU A 39 9.36 -10.40 5.48
CA GLU A 39 8.91 -11.78 5.69
C GLU A 39 8.74 -12.12 7.19
N GLU A 40 9.56 -11.54 8.07
CA GLU A 40 9.43 -11.71 9.52
C GLU A 40 8.10 -11.14 10.05
N HIS A 41 7.66 -10.00 9.52
CA HIS A 41 6.33 -9.47 9.79
C HIS A 41 5.25 -10.41 9.26
N ALA A 42 5.39 -10.90 8.04
CA ALA A 42 4.43 -11.84 7.45
C ALA A 42 4.26 -13.11 8.29
N LYS A 43 5.35 -13.67 8.83
CA LYS A 43 5.30 -14.80 9.76
C LYS A 43 4.59 -14.47 11.08
N GLN A 44 4.77 -13.26 11.61
CA GLN A 44 4.03 -12.81 12.81
C GLN A 44 2.54 -12.65 12.51
N VAL A 45 2.18 -12.13 11.33
CA VAL A 45 0.79 -12.04 10.85
C VAL A 45 0.18 -13.44 10.73
N GLU A 46 0.85 -14.39 10.07
CA GLU A 46 0.40 -15.79 9.96
C GLU A 46 0.12 -16.41 11.34
N ASN A 47 1.06 -16.27 12.28
CA ASN A 47 0.89 -16.74 13.64
C ASN A 47 -0.30 -16.08 14.37
N TYR A 48 -0.49 -14.76 14.17
CA TYR A 48 -1.63 -14.04 14.72
C TYR A 48 -2.95 -14.58 14.15
N MET A 49 -3.02 -14.80 12.85
CA MET A 49 -4.20 -15.34 12.16
C MET A 49 -4.54 -16.74 12.70
N LEU A 50 -3.56 -17.63 12.80
CA LEU A 50 -3.75 -18.98 13.35
C LEU A 50 -4.29 -18.94 14.78
N ASN A 51 -3.70 -18.13 15.65
CA ASN A 51 -4.08 -18.03 17.06
C ASN A 51 -5.47 -17.40 17.28
N ASN A 52 -5.98 -16.65 16.32
CA ASN A 52 -7.28 -15.96 16.40
C ASN A 52 -8.32 -16.52 15.41
N ASN A 53 -8.03 -17.65 14.74
CA ASN A 53 -8.90 -18.35 13.80
C ASN A 53 -9.34 -17.51 12.59
N TYR A 54 -8.46 -16.65 12.07
CA TYR A 54 -8.65 -15.98 10.79
C TYR A 54 -8.14 -16.87 9.66
N SER A 55 -9.01 -17.19 8.69
CA SER A 55 -8.63 -17.94 7.48
C SER A 55 -8.00 -17.04 6.41
N THR A 56 -8.48 -15.80 6.31
CA THR A 56 -7.98 -14.79 5.37
C THR A 56 -8.04 -13.42 6.02
N ALA A 57 -7.22 -12.50 5.51
CA ALA A 57 -7.21 -11.09 5.87
C ALA A 57 -7.34 -10.22 4.62
N LYS A 58 -7.69 -8.94 4.80
CA LYS A 58 -7.58 -7.89 3.79
C LYS A 58 -6.29 -7.12 4.03
N MET A 59 -5.65 -6.69 2.96
CA MET A 59 -4.42 -5.89 3.01
C MET A 59 -4.71 -4.48 2.51
N ILE A 60 -4.18 -3.47 3.19
CA ILE A 60 -4.07 -2.11 2.68
C ILE A 60 -2.58 -1.83 2.54
N LEU A 61 -2.14 -1.45 1.36
CA LEU A 61 -0.77 -1.05 1.11
C LEU A 61 -0.71 0.48 1.01
N SER A 62 0.09 1.10 1.87
CA SER A 62 0.27 2.56 1.85
C SER A 62 0.95 3.00 0.56
N HIS A 63 2.04 2.34 0.22
CA HIS A 63 2.82 2.51 -1.01
C HIS A 63 3.71 1.27 -1.22
N ASN A 64 4.34 1.15 -2.38
CA ASN A 64 5.01 -0.08 -2.79
C ASN A 64 6.54 -0.09 -2.56
N ASP A 65 7.05 0.72 -1.64
CA ASP A 65 8.44 0.63 -1.22
C ASP A 65 8.71 -0.68 -0.45
N ALA A 66 9.93 -1.17 -0.51
CA ALA A 66 10.31 -2.49 0.01
C ALA A 66 9.93 -2.67 1.49
N ASP A 67 10.16 -1.66 2.32
CA ASP A 67 9.87 -1.67 3.75
C ASP A 67 8.37 -1.55 4.09
N HIS A 68 7.49 -1.53 3.09
CA HIS A 68 6.03 -1.63 3.20
C HIS A 68 5.46 -2.84 2.47
N PHE A 69 6.20 -3.38 1.49
CA PHE A 69 5.70 -4.37 0.54
C PHE A 69 6.31 -5.78 0.71
N ASP A 70 7.58 -5.94 1.09
CA ASP A 70 8.36 -7.18 0.91
C ASP A 70 7.81 -8.41 1.65
N GLY A 71 6.96 -8.24 2.66
CA GLY A 71 6.27 -9.33 3.33
C GLY A 71 4.98 -9.78 2.64
N ILE A 72 4.41 -8.96 1.74
CA ILE A 72 3.10 -9.25 1.11
C ILE A 72 3.14 -10.51 0.24
N PRO A 73 4.14 -10.73 -0.63
CA PRO A 73 4.22 -11.94 -1.43
C PRO A 73 4.12 -13.23 -0.62
N TYR A 74 4.79 -13.29 0.54
CA TYR A 74 4.70 -14.45 1.43
C TYR A 74 3.25 -14.74 1.87
N LEU A 75 2.50 -13.72 2.28
CA LEU A 75 1.11 -13.86 2.71
C LEU A 75 0.19 -14.26 1.56
N VAL A 76 0.44 -13.72 0.37
CA VAL A 76 -0.31 -14.01 -0.85
C VAL A 76 -0.07 -15.46 -1.29
N ASP A 77 1.18 -15.92 -1.32
CA ASP A 77 1.55 -17.30 -1.70
C ASP A 77 0.96 -18.34 -0.74
N LYS A 78 0.77 -17.98 0.52
CA LYS A 78 0.10 -18.80 1.53
C LYS A 78 -1.43 -18.77 1.45
N GLY A 79 -2.01 -17.95 0.57
CA GLY A 79 -3.46 -17.77 0.46
C GLY A 79 -4.10 -17.08 1.67
N LEU A 80 -3.31 -16.31 2.43
CA LEU A 80 -3.77 -15.63 3.65
C LEU A 80 -4.41 -14.28 3.36
N ILE A 81 -4.22 -13.73 2.16
CA ILE A 81 -4.79 -12.45 1.72
C ILE A 81 -5.87 -12.69 0.68
N SER A 82 -7.05 -12.08 0.86
CA SER A 82 -8.15 -12.14 -0.10
C SER A 82 -8.21 -10.92 -1.02
N GLU A 83 -7.93 -9.75 -0.49
CA GLU A 83 -8.02 -8.46 -1.19
C GLU A 83 -6.82 -7.58 -0.82
N VAL A 84 -6.28 -6.84 -1.80
CA VAL A 84 -5.24 -5.82 -1.60
C VAL A 84 -5.77 -4.48 -2.08
N TYR A 85 -5.91 -3.53 -1.16
CA TYR A 85 -6.31 -2.15 -1.41
C TYR A 85 -5.04 -1.32 -1.59
N THR A 86 -4.86 -0.73 -2.76
CA THR A 86 -3.67 0.04 -3.10
C THR A 86 -3.93 1.01 -4.25
N LEU A 87 -2.99 1.90 -4.52
CA LEU A 87 -3.01 2.75 -5.70
C LEU A 87 -2.78 1.91 -6.96
N LEU A 88 -3.81 1.77 -7.80
CA LEU A 88 -3.72 1.11 -9.09
C LEU A 88 -3.36 2.12 -10.18
N LEU A 89 -2.15 2.70 -10.14
CA LEU A 89 -1.76 3.83 -10.98
C LEU A 89 -1.85 3.54 -12.48
N LEU A 90 -1.58 2.30 -12.92
CA LEU A 90 -1.70 1.94 -14.34
C LEU A 90 -3.11 2.13 -14.89
N LYS A 91 -4.14 2.05 -14.03
CA LYS A 91 -5.53 2.36 -14.39
C LYS A 91 -5.72 3.82 -14.82
N TYR A 92 -4.88 4.72 -14.31
CA TYR A 92 -4.91 6.16 -14.53
C TYR A 92 -3.74 6.65 -15.40
N LYS A 93 -3.04 5.73 -16.06
CA LYS A 93 -1.84 6.05 -16.84
C LYS A 93 -2.09 7.14 -17.89
N ASP A 94 -3.18 7.07 -18.63
CA ASP A 94 -3.48 8.04 -19.68
C ASP A 94 -3.81 9.42 -19.09
N GLU A 95 -4.61 9.47 -18.01
CA GLU A 95 -4.88 10.71 -17.28
C GLU A 95 -3.59 11.36 -16.77
N LEU A 96 -2.70 10.56 -16.18
CA LEU A 96 -1.41 11.03 -15.68
C LEU A 96 -0.52 11.56 -16.80
N LEU A 97 -0.47 10.85 -17.91
CA LEU A 97 0.30 11.28 -19.10
C LEU A 97 -0.25 12.57 -19.73
N ASP A 98 -1.54 12.87 -19.55
CA ASP A 98 -2.14 14.12 -20.04
C ASP A 98 -1.84 15.31 -19.11
N ILE A 99 -1.58 15.05 -17.81
CA ILE A 99 -1.16 16.08 -16.85
C ILE A 99 0.33 16.41 -17.01
N ILE A 100 1.17 15.41 -17.34
CA ILE A 100 2.62 15.59 -17.46
C ILE A 100 2.94 16.36 -18.74
N ASP A 101 3.43 17.59 -18.60
CA ASP A 101 3.91 18.45 -19.69
C ASP A 101 5.45 18.42 -19.75
N ASP A 102 6.03 17.24 -19.95
CA ASP A 102 7.48 17.10 -20.13
C ASP A 102 7.87 17.11 -21.60
N GLY A 103 8.13 18.30 -22.13
CA GLY A 103 8.62 18.48 -23.51
C GLY A 103 10.00 17.86 -23.80
N ARG A 104 10.72 17.37 -22.79
CA ARG A 104 12.07 16.78 -22.89
C ARG A 104 12.02 15.26 -23.09
N ARG A 105 10.94 14.61 -22.64
CA ARG A 105 10.80 13.15 -22.66
C ARG A 105 9.73 12.70 -23.63
N LYS A 106 9.96 11.53 -24.24
CA LYS A 106 8.91 10.91 -25.05
C LYS A 106 7.84 10.33 -24.14
N ARG A 107 6.54 10.56 -24.44
CA ARG A 107 5.39 10.01 -23.74
C ARG A 107 5.52 8.50 -23.45
N ASN A 108 6.06 7.71 -24.39
CA ASN A 108 6.28 6.28 -24.22
C ASN A 108 7.36 5.96 -23.17
N SER A 109 8.37 6.81 -23.00
CA SER A 109 9.40 6.62 -21.97
C SER A 109 8.82 6.83 -20.57
N ILE A 110 7.99 7.86 -20.41
CA ILE A 110 7.30 8.15 -19.15
C ILE A 110 6.32 7.01 -18.82
N ALA A 111 5.54 6.55 -19.81
CA ALA A 111 4.62 5.43 -19.65
C ALA A 111 5.32 4.16 -19.14
N LYS A 112 6.49 3.84 -19.72
CA LYS A 112 7.30 2.69 -19.29
C LYS A 112 7.80 2.84 -17.84
N SER A 113 8.25 4.03 -17.46
CA SER A 113 8.67 4.28 -16.07
C SER A 113 7.53 4.12 -15.07
N ILE A 114 6.32 4.53 -15.42
CA ILE A 114 5.12 4.31 -14.59
C ILE A 114 4.83 2.80 -14.44
N GLU A 115 4.93 2.04 -15.53
CA GLU A 115 4.76 0.59 -15.52
C GLU A 115 5.78 -0.08 -14.59
N GLU A 116 7.06 0.26 -14.71
CA GLU A 116 8.14 -0.30 -13.90
C GLU A 116 7.98 0.00 -12.39
N ILE A 117 7.42 1.15 -12.02
CA ILE A 117 7.20 1.52 -10.60
C ILE A 117 6.16 0.60 -9.95
N TYR A 118 5.14 0.18 -10.68
CA TYR A 118 3.98 -0.55 -10.12
C TYR A 118 3.92 -2.03 -10.53
N ASP A 119 4.96 -2.56 -11.17
CA ASP A 119 5.01 -3.94 -11.66
C ASP A 119 4.84 -4.98 -10.53
N ASN A 120 5.44 -4.73 -9.36
CA ASN A 120 5.32 -5.58 -8.19
C ASN A 120 3.86 -5.71 -7.68
N ILE A 121 3.08 -4.62 -7.71
CA ILE A 121 1.66 -4.65 -7.33
C ILE A 121 0.86 -5.49 -8.34
N TYR A 122 1.07 -5.25 -9.64
CA TYR A 122 0.32 -5.96 -10.67
C TYR A 122 0.68 -7.44 -10.78
N SER A 123 1.86 -7.84 -10.33
CA SER A 123 2.24 -9.25 -10.23
C SER A 123 1.35 -10.04 -9.27
N LEU A 124 0.70 -9.39 -8.30
CA LEU A 124 -0.24 -10.00 -7.37
C LEU A 124 -1.61 -10.30 -8.00
N SER A 125 -1.98 -9.66 -9.12
CA SER A 125 -3.34 -9.66 -9.69
C SER A 125 -3.87 -11.05 -10.08
N GLY A 126 -3.00 -12.04 -10.30
CA GLY A 126 -3.40 -13.41 -10.60
C GLY A 126 -3.81 -14.24 -9.37
N THR A 127 -3.51 -13.78 -8.16
CA THR A 127 -3.65 -14.53 -6.92
C THR A 127 -4.64 -13.89 -5.95
N VAL A 128 -4.68 -12.54 -5.89
CA VAL A 128 -5.58 -11.79 -5.01
C VAL A 128 -6.44 -10.80 -5.80
N THR A 129 -7.54 -10.34 -5.21
CA THR A 129 -8.35 -9.26 -5.77
C THR A 129 -7.70 -7.91 -5.44
N LEU A 130 -7.24 -7.20 -6.48
CA LEU A 130 -6.75 -5.83 -6.31
C LEU A 130 -7.93 -4.85 -6.25
N LYS A 131 -7.91 -3.96 -5.28
CA LYS A 131 -8.89 -2.91 -5.01
C LYS A 131 -8.23 -1.54 -5.12
N ASP A 132 -8.87 -0.65 -5.85
CA ASP A 132 -8.35 0.69 -6.09
C ASP A 132 -8.80 1.64 -4.98
N ILE A 133 -7.84 2.26 -4.29
CA ILE A 133 -8.11 3.17 -3.16
C ILE A 133 -8.95 4.40 -3.51
N PHE A 134 -9.01 4.79 -4.78
CA PHE A 134 -9.86 5.92 -5.21
C PHE A 134 -11.34 5.55 -5.38
N THR A 135 -11.66 4.26 -5.54
CA THR A 135 -13.02 3.79 -5.75
C THR A 135 -13.52 2.86 -4.65
N ASP A 136 -12.64 2.06 -4.08
CA ASP A 136 -12.94 1.03 -3.08
C ASP A 136 -12.52 1.51 -1.68
N THR A 137 -13.18 2.54 -1.15
CA THR A 137 -12.78 3.21 0.10
C THR A 137 -13.24 2.50 1.37
N ASN A 138 -14.22 1.59 1.31
CA ASN A 138 -14.72 0.82 2.45
C ASN A 138 -14.01 -0.54 2.52
N VAL A 139 -13.10 -0.72 3.47
CA VAL A 139 -12.33 -1.96 3.62
C VAL A 139 -13.05 -2.97 4.51
N ALA A 140 -13.50 -2.51 5.68
CA ALA A 140 -14.24 -3.31 6.66
C ALA A 140 -15.10 -2.41 7.54
N THR A 141 -15.94 -2.98 8.41
CA THR A 141 -16.81 -2.19 9.29
C THR A 141 -16.02 -1.19 10.14
N GLY A 142 -16.15 0.09 9.79
CA GLY A 142 -15.47 1.20 10.46
C GLY A 142 -13.97 1.29 10.17
N ILE A 143 -13.54 0.73 9.03
CA ILE A 143 -12.20 0.92 8.45
C ILE A 143 -12.38 1.45 7.04
N ASN A 144 -11.94 2.68 6.81
CA ASN A 144 -12.10 3.38 5.54
C ASN A 144 -10.79 4.00 5.09
N ILE A 145 -10.68 4.23 3.79
CA ILE A 145 -9.58 4.94 3.14
C ILE A 145 -10.06 6.35 2.80
N PRO A 146 -9.74 7.38 3.62
CA PRO A 146 -10.15 8.76 3.36
C PRO A 146 -9.29 9.50 2.33
N GLY A 147 -8.14 8.96 1.97
CA GLY A 147 -7.20 9.59 1.06
C GLY A 147 -6.06 8.68 0.62
N PRO A 148 -5.23 9.19 -0.29
CA PRO A 148 -5.29 10.53 -0.89
C PRO A 148 -6.48 10.72 -1.85
N ASP A 149 -6.85 11.99 -2.10
CA ASP A 149 -7.75 12.35 -3.19
C ASP A 149 -7.11 12.05 -4.56
N LYS A 150 -7.89 11.58 -5.54
CA LYS A 150 -7.37 11.16 -6.85
C LYS A 150 -6.67 12.30 -7.59
N ASP A 151 -7.31 13.46 -7.68
CA ASP A 151 -6.78 14.57 -8.46
C ASP A 151 -5.51 15.13 -7.79
N TYR A 152 -5.50 15.20 -6.45
CA TYR A 152 -4.29 15.54 -5.71
C TYR A 152 -3.16 14.55 -5.99
N ALA A 153 -3.42 13.26 -5.91
CA ALA A 153 -2.41 12.22 -6.11
C ALA A 153 -1.82 12.27 -7.53
N LEU A 154 -2.67 12.33 -8.56
CA LEU A 154 -2.20 12.39 -9.95
C LEU A 154 -1.38 13.67 -10.22
N ASN A 155 -1.82 14.81 -9.70
CA ASN A 155 -1.07 16.06 -9.84
C ASN A 155 0.27 16.04 -9.06
N ALA A 156 0.31 15.44 -7.87
CA ALA A 156 1.54 15.29 -7.10
C ALA A 156 2.55 14.39 -7.82
N ILE A 157 2.10 13.27 -8.39
CA ILE A 157 2.94 12.36 -9.18
C ILE A 157 3.45 13.07 -10.43
N ALA A 158 2.57 13.73 -11.20
CA ALA A 158 2.94 14.45 -12.40
C ALA A 158 4.00 15.52 -12.12
N LYS A 159 3.79 16.33 -11.08
CA LYS A 159 4.74 17.37 -10.65
C LYS A 159 6.10 16.79 -10.26
N ASN A 160 6.14 15.64 -9.61
CA ASN A 160 7.39 14.98 -9.27
C ASN A 160 8.12 14.43 -10.49
N ILE A 161 7.40 13.98 -11.50
CA ILE A 161 7.97 13.55 -12.78
C ILE A 161 8.52 14.75 -13.56
N ASP A 162 7.78 15.86 -13.64
CA ASP A 162 8.15 17.07 -14.41
C ASP A 162 9.33 17.84 -13.80
N SER A 163 9.45 17.87 -12.46
CA SER A 163 10.41 18.73 -11.74
C SER A 163 11.87 18.32 -11.89
N ARG A 164 12.18 17.23 -12.60
CA ARG A 164 13.53 16.64 -12.58
C ARG A 164 14.35 16.95 -13.80
N GLU A 165 15.53 17.51 -13.53
CA GLU A 165 16.59 17.72 -14.52
C GLU A 165 17.32 16.43 -14.94
N SER A 166 17.20 15.34 -14.15
CA SER A 166 17.85 14.05 -14.40
C SER A 166 16.88 13.02 -14.97
N ASP A 167 17.38 12.11 -15.81
CA ASP A 167 16.61 11.00 -16.38
C ASP A 167 16.18 9.95 -15.32
N ASN A 168 16.68 10.05 -14.08
CA ASN A 168 16.29 9.19 -12.98
C ASN A 168 15.08 9.77 -12.24
N ILE A 169 13.93 9.17 -12.45
CA ILE A 169 12.75 9.35 -11.60
C ILE A 169 13.05 8.67 -10.27
N ASP A 170 13.09 9.46 -9.17
CA ASP A 170 13.22 8.91 -7.84
C ASP A 170 11.89 8.27 -7.43
N LYS A 171 11.84 6.98 -7.53
CA LYS A 171 10.65 6.17 -7.33
C LYS A 171 10.08 6.38 -5.91
N GLU A 172 10.94 6.43 -4.90
CA GLU A 172 10.55 6.63 -3.50
C GLU A 172 9.79 7.96 -3.27
N THR A 173 10.30 9.08 -3.81
CA THR A 173 9.63 10.38 -3.61
C THR A 173 8.24 10.44 -4.22
N ILE A 174 8.02 9.81 -5.37
CA ILE A 174 6.71 9.78 -6.04
C ILE A 174 5.73 8.96 -5.21
N VAL A 175 6.16 7.79 -4.77
CA VAL A 175 5.32 6.82 -4.09
C VAL A 175 4.93 7.32 -2.69
N ASN A 176 5.88 7.87 -1.94
CA ASN A 176 5.66 8.44 -0.61
C ASN A 176 4.72 9.64 -0.61
N ALA A 177 4.74 10.47 -1.68
CA ALA A 177 3.88 11.65 -1.79
C ALA A 177 2.38 11.32 -1.84
N VAL A 178 2.02 10.07 -2.15
CA VAL A 178 0.63 9.62 -2.34
C VAL A 178 0.27 8.41 -1.47
N SER A 179 0.94 8.24 -0.33
CA SER A 179 0.66 7.16 0.61
C SER A 179 -0.82 7.10 1.00
N THR A 180 -1.35 5.88 1.01
CA THR A 180 -2.74 5.60 1.40
C THR A 180 -2.96 5.93 2.88
N GLN A 181 -4.01 6.66 3.17
CA GLN A 181 -4.42 6.98 4.55
C GLN A 181 -5.53 6.03 4.99
N VAL A 182 -5.52 5.62 6.25
CA VAL A 182 -6.53 4.72 6.83
C VAL A 182 -7.19 5.33 8.05
N SER A 183 -8.52 5.39 8.05
CA SER A 183 -9.32 5.83 9.19
C SER A 183 -9.97 4.64 9.88
N ILE A 184 -9.74 4.48 11.17
CA ILE A 184 -10.29 3.42 12.01
C ILE A 184 -11.24 4.02 13.03
N THR A 185 -12.53 3.69 12.94
CA THR A 185 -13.56 4.14 13.89
C THR A 185 -13.78 3.09 14.97
N PHE A 186 -13.44 3.41 16.22
CA PHE A 186 -13.68 2.57 17.40
C PHE A 186 -15.07 2.82 18.02
N SER A 187 -15.49 4.08 18.03
CA SER A 187 -16.80 4.53 18.49
C SER A 187 -17.14 5.86 17.79
N PRO A 188 -18.37 6.41 17.91
CA PRO A 188 -18.72 7.68 17.28
C PRO A 188 -17.75 8.82 17.55
N ASN A 189 -17.14 8.82 18.74
CA ASN A 189 -16.24 9.89 19.20
C ASN A 189 -14.76 9.47 19.27
N LYS A 190 -14.40 8.28 18.78
CA LYS A 190 -13.02 7.79 18.83
C LYS A 190 -12.60 7.20 17.49
N LYS A 191 -11.73 7.92 16.82
CA LYS A 191 -11.11 7.53 15.54
C LYS A 191 -9.59 7.58 15.65
N LEU A 192 -8.92 6.72 14.88
CA LEU A 192 -7.49 6.76 14.61
C LEU A 192 -7.31 6.98 13.11
N LEU A 193 -6.37 7.82 12.74
CA LEU A 193 -5.87 7.99 11.38
C LEU A 193 -4.44 7.46 11.33
N LEU A 194 -4.16 6.60 10.34
CA LEU A 194 -2.83 6.08 9.99
C LEU A 194 -2.42 6.62 8.64
#